data_f0896ae021b28496ab7425cb47fa54a5
#
_entry.id   f0896ae021b28496ab7425cb47fa54a5
#
_cell.length_a   1.000
_cell.length_b   1.000
_cell.length_c   1.000
_cell.angle_alpha   90.00
_cell.angle_beta   90.00
_cell.angle_gamma   90.00
#
_symmetry.space_group_name_H-M   'P 1'
#
loop_
_entity.id
_entity.type
_entity.pdbx_description
1 polymer ?
#
loop_
_entity_poly.entity_id
_entity_poly.type
_entity_poly.pdbx_seq_one_letter_code
_entity_poly.pdbx_strand_id
1 'polypeptide(L)'
;MKEEVIRINKNVFVHILKTNKFKSNIIAAFFLTDLKKDEITKNALVPAVLRRGTSKLQTMKDIATKMNDMYGALFDASTDKIGDKQAMQFYISCIDDKYALNNEPLFLDSLNFLYDVIYSPKLVNGIFDEEYVSQEKETLRELIKSKINNKAVYANYRALEVMFKDAPYGIYKY
;
A
#
# COMPACT_ATOMS: atom_id res chain seq x y z
N MET A 1 -19.90 8.32 14.49
CA MET A 1 -19.05 8.36 13.31
C MET A 1 -19.95 8.72 12.14
N LYS A 2 -19.62 9.73 11.37
CA LYS A 2 -20.40 10.16 10.19
C LYS A 2 -19.57 9.84 8.95
N GLU A 3 -20.15 9.12 8.01
CA GLU A 3 -19.55 8.83 6.71
C GLU A 3 -20.09 9.81 5.68
N GLU A 4 -19.19 10.29 4.82
CA GLU A 4 -19.51 11.08 3.63
C GLU A 4 -18.80 10.43 2.45
N VAL A 5 -19.54 10.16 1.37
CA VAL A 5 -19.01 9.55 0.15
C VAL A 5 -19.11 10.54 -0.99
N ILE A 6 -17.97 10.89 -1.58
CA ILE A 6 -17.88 11.79 -2.73
C ILE A 6 -17.49 10.95 -3.96
N ARG A 7 -18.33 10.95 -4.96
CA ARG A 7 -18.03 10.32 -6.25
C ARG A 7 -17.38 11.32 -7.17
N ILE A 8 -16.08 11.11 -7.48
CA ILE A 8 -15.34 11.95 -8.42
C ILE A 8 -15.69 11.58 -9.87
N ASN A 9 -15.73 10.29 -10.17
CA ASN A 9 -16.19 9.76 -11.47
C ASN A 9 -16.73 8.33 -11.30
N LYS A 10 -17.01 7.61 -12.41
CA LYS A 10 -17.59 6.27 -12.35
C LYS A 10 -16.73 5.24 -11.59
N ASN A 11 -15.42 5.45 -11.49
CA ASN A 11 -14.46 4.49 -10.92
C ASN A 11 -13.70 5.04 -9.69
N VAL A 12 -13.90 6.32 -9.32
CA VAL A 12 -13.15 6.94 -8.24
C VAL A 12 -14.13 7.49 -7.21
N PHE A 13 -13.96 7.04 -5.97
CA PHE A 13 -14.76 7.41 -4.81
C PHE A 13 -13.82 7.88 -3.69
N VAL A 14 -14.25 8.90 -2.97
CA VAL A 14 -13.60 9.35 -1.74
C VAL A 14 -14.54 9.11 -0.57
N HIS A 15 -14.10 8.34 0.40
CA HIS A 15 -14.82 8.07 1.63
C HIS A 15 -14.20 8.87 2.77
N ILE A 16 -14.99 9.71 3.42
CA ILE A 16 -14.58 10.54 4.56
C ILE A 16 -15.31 10.06 5.80
N LEU A 17 -14.56 9.52 6.76
CA LEU A 17 -15.06 9.01 8.03
C LEU A 17 -14.68 9.95 9.17
N LYS A 18 -15.56 10.88 9.55
CA LYS A 18 -15.31 11.86 10.61
C LYS A 18 -15.58 11.27 12.00
N THR A 19 -14.57 11.32 12.87
CA THR A 19 -14.69 10.86 14.26
C THR A 19 -13.74 11.63 15.18
N ASN A 20 -14.14 11.83 16.43
CA ASN A 20 -13.32 12.45 17.48
C ASN A 20 -12.77 11.42 18.49
N LYS A 21 -12.89 10.11 18.17
CA LYS A 21 -12.47 9.03 19.07
C LYS A 21 -10.96 8.80 19.10
N PHE A 22 -10.25 9.24 18.05
CA PHE A 22 -8.82 8.98 17.87
C PHE A 22 -8.04 10.29 17.81
N LYS A 23 -6.77 10.23 18.19
CA LYS A 23 -5.82 11.35 18.11
C LYS A 23 -5.03 11.37 16.82
N SER A 24 -5.28 10.42 15.92
CA SER A 24 -4.61 10.29 14.63
C SER A 24 -5.59 10.29 13.49
N ASN A 25 -5.11 10.75 12.35
CA ASN A 25 -5.77 10.66 11.06
C ASN A 25 -5.17 9.52 10.24
N ILE A 26 -5.98 8.87 9.42
CA ILE A 26 -5.54 7.87 8.45
C ILE A 26 -5.98 8.32 7.07
N ILE A 27 -5.06 8.33 6.13
CA ILE A 27 -5.33 8.52 4.70
C ILE A 27 -4.94 7.22 4.01
N ALA A 28 -5.84 6.65 3.21
CA ALA A 28 -5.59 5.43 2.46
C ALA A 28 -6.07 5.56 1.02
N ALA A 29 -5.27 5.04 0.08
CA ALA A 29 -5.63 4.89 -1.32
C ALA A 29 -5.66 3.41 -1.69
N PHE A 30 -6.75 2.98 -2.34
CA PHE A 30 -6.96 1.60 -2.79
C PHE A 30 -7.12 1.57 -4.31
N PHE A 31 -6.33 0.74 -4.97
CA PHE A 31 -6.46 0.45 -6.40
C PHE A 31 -6.89 -1.00 -6.58
N LEU A 32 -8.12 -1.19 -7.07
CA LEU A 32 -8.72 -2.51 -7.23
C LEU A 32 -8.57 -2.99 -8.66
N THR A 33 -8.00 -4.17 -8.84
CA THR A 33 -7.88 -4.85 -10.14
C THR A 33 -8.47 -6.25 -10.05
N ASP A 34 -8.83 -6.84 -11.19
CA ASP A 34 -9.26 -8.23 -11.23
C ASP A 34 -8.10 -9.16 -10.84
N LEU A 35 -8.43 -10.25 -10.13
CA LEU A 35 -7.46 -11.30 -9.85
C LEU A 35 -7.18 -12.09 -11.12
N LYS A 36 -5.98 -11.92 -11.69
CA LYS A 36 -5.50 -12.68 -12.85
C LYS A 36 -4.16 -13.32 -12.54
N LYS A 37 -4.01 -14.58 -12.92
CA LYS A 37 -2.84 -15.40 -12.55
C LYS A 37 -1.51 -14.82 -13.07
N ASP A 38 -1.52 -14.24 -14.26
CA ASP A 38 -0.36 -13.64 -14.92
C ASP A 38 -0.04 -12.20 -14.44
N GLU A 39 -0.95 -11.57 -13.73
CA GLU A 39 -0.83 -10.20 -13.25
C GLU A 39 -0.62 -10.09 -11.73
N ILE A 40 -1.18 -11.00 -10.93
CA ILE A 40 -1.23 -10.88 -9.46
C ILE A 40 0.15 -10.69 -8.82
N THR A 41 1.17 -11.39 -9.31
CA THR A 41 2.54 -11.27 -8.77
C THR A 41 3.21 -9.98 -9.23
N LYS A 42 2.98 -9.54 -10.47
CA LYS A 42 3.48 -8.26 -10.99
C LYS A 42 2.86 -7.09 -10.24
N ASN A 43 1.53 -7.10 -10.05
CA ASN A 43 0.81 -6.08 -9.30
C ASN A 43 1.27 -6.00 -7.83
N ALA A 44 1.69 -7.12 -7.25
CA ALA A 44 2.22 -7.14 -5.88
C ALA A 44 3.58 -6.41 -5.75
N LEU A 45 4.35 -6.31 -6.83
CA LEU A 45 5.62 -5.58 -6.84
C LEU A 45 5.42 -4.06 -6.89
N VAL A 46 4.32 -3.57 -7.47
CA VAL A 46 4.11 -2.13 -7.67
C VAL A 46 4.17 -1.35 -6.35
N PRO A 47 3.36 -1.64 -5.31
CA PRO A 47 3.46 -0.93 -4.04
C PRO A 47 4.82 -1.14 -3.36
N ALA A 48 5.42 -2.33 -3.48
CA ALA A 48 6.71 -2.63 -2.89
C ALA A 48 7.84 -1.76 -3.47
N VAL A 49 7.83 -1.51 -4.78
CA VAL A 49 8.80 -0.63 -5.45
C VAL A 49 8.49 0.84 -5.17
N LEU A 50 7.21 1.25 -5.24
CA LEU A 50 6.81 2.64 -5.02
C LEU A 50 7.19 3.16 -3.61
N ARG A 51 7.11 2.31 -2.59
CA ARG A 51 7.49 2.69 -1.23
C ARG A 51 9.00 2.92 -1.03
N ARG A 52 9.84 2.60 -2.02
CA ARG A 52 11.30 2.74 -1.94
C ARG A 52 11.80 4.17 -2.08
N GLY A 53 11.03 5.03 -2.76
CA GLY A 53 11.41 6.44 -2.96
C GLY A 53 10.45 7.18 -3.86
N THR A 54 10.49 8.50 -3.74
CA THR A 54 9.77 9.43 -4.60
C THR A 54 10.77 10.31 -5.37
N SER A 55 10.29 11.13 -6.28
CA SER A 55 11.12 12.13 -6.97
C SER A 55 11.81 13.10 -6.00
N LYS A 56 11.22 13.35 -4.82
CA LYS A 56 11.72 14.27 -3.79
C LYS A 56 12.51 13.54 -2.69
N LEU A 57 12.07 12.34 -2.30
CA LEU A 57 12.66 11.52 -1.25
C LEU A 57 13.25 10.27 -1.92
N GLN A 58 14.52 10.35 -2.28
CA GLN A 58 15.17 9.39 -3.18
C GLN A 58 15.45 8.02 -2.56
N THR A 59 15.45 7.94 -1.23
CA THR A 59 15.82 6.72 -0.50
C THR A 59 14.81 6.39 0.61
N MET A 60 14.81 5.13 1.04
CA MET A 60 14.04 4.71 2.23
C MET A 60 14.45 5.47 3.49
N LYS A 61 15.72 5.90 3.58
CA LYS A 61 16.19 6.73 4.69
C LYS A 61 15.53 8.10 4.68
N ASP A 62 15.39 8.72 3.51
CA ASP A 62 14.72 10.03 3.38
C ASP A 62 13.24 9.91 3.76
N ILE A 63 12.58 8.83 3.33
CA ILE A 63 11.19 8.53 3.74
C ILE A 63 11.11 8.34 5.26
N ALA A 64 12.01 7.55 5.86
CA ALA A 64 12.02 7.34 7.30
C ALA A 64 12.26 8.64 8.08
N THR A 65 13.16 9.50 7.59
CA THR A 65 13.40 10.83 8.16
C THR A 65 12.11 11.68 8.08
N LYS A 66 11.47 11.74 6.90
CA LYS A 66 10.21 12.46 6.75
C LYS A 66 9.12 11.95 7.70
N MET A 67 9.01 10.62 7.89
CA MET A 67 8.04 10.04 8.85
C MET A 67 8.35 10.45 10.29
N ASN A 68 9.63 10.49 10.68
CA ASN A 68 10.04 10.97 11.99
C ASN A 68 9.73 12.45 12.18
N ASP A 69 10.00 13.29 11.17
CA ASP A 69 9.67 14.73 11.20
C ASP A 69 8.16 14.99 11.30
N MET A 70 7.36 14.02 10.85
CA MET A 70 5.90 14.01 10.99
C MET A 70 5.43 13.29 12.28
N TYR A 71 6.20 13.44 13.37
CA TYR A 71 5.91 12.87 14.70
C TYR A 71 5.77 11.34 14.71
N GLY A 72 6.59 10.65 13.92
CA GLY A 72 6.55 9.20 13.82
C GLY A 72 5.34 8.70 13.03
N ALA A 73 4.95 9.40 11.99
CA ALA A 73 3.89 8.95 11.08
C ALA A 73 4.21 7.54 10.55
N LEU A 74 3.17 6.73 10.40
CA LEU A 74 3.30 5.36 9.90
C LEU A 74 2.86 5.31 8.43
N PHE A 75 3.75 4.91 7.56
CA PHE A 75 3.47 4.69 6.14
C PHE A 75 3.68 3.23 5.77
N ASP A 76 2.74 2.66 5.01
CA ASP A 76 2.92 1.35 4.37
C ASP A 76 2.27 1.31 2.99
N ALA A 77 2.80 0.43 2.14
CA ALA A 77 2.28 0.12 0.82
C ALA A 77 2.36 -1.38 0.59
N SER A 78 1.22 -1.99 0.30
CA SER A 78 1.08 -3.45 0.23
C SER A 78 -0.01 -3.89 -0.75
N THR A 79 -0.17 -5.19 -0.91
CA THR A 79 -1.27 -5.78 -1.70
C THR A 79 -2.00 -6.82 -0.90
N ASP A 80 -3.32 -6.82 -1.02
CA ASP A 80 -4.20 -7.81 -0.41
C ASP A 80 -5.26 -8.31 -1.40
N LYS A 81 -6.04 -9.32 -1.00
CA LYS A 81 -7.23 -9.78 -1.70
C LYS A 81 -8.48 -9.28 -1.00
N ILE A 82 -9.40 -8.71 -1.78
CA ILE A 82 -10.73 -8.30 -1.31
C ILE A 82 -11.75 -8.94 -2.25
N GLY A 83 -12.35 -10.06 -1.82
CA GLY A 83 -13.18 -10.89 -2.69
C GLY A 83 -12.40 -11.33 -3.94
N ASP A 84 -12.97 -11.15 -5.12
CA ASP A 84 -12.34 -11.48 -6.41
C ASP A 84 -11.43 -10.38 -6.98
N LYS A 85 -11.04 -9.41 -6.14
CA LYS A 85 -10.17 -8.31 -6.54
C LYS A 85 -8.83 -8.39 -5.83
N GLN A 86 -7.78 -7.96 -6.51
CA GLN A 86 -6.51 -7.58 -5.90
C GLN A 86 -6.56 -6.10 -5.56
N ALA A 87 -6.29 -5.76 -4.31
CA ALA A 87 -6.16 -4.39 -3.82
C ALA A 87 -4.70 -4.04 -3.64
N MET A 88 -4.20 -3.07 -4.40
CA MET A 88 -2.97 -2.36 -4.06
C MET A 88 -3.36 -1.22 -3.14
N GLN A 89 -2.76 -1.18 -1.96
CA GLN A 89 -3.12 -0.23 -0.91
C GLN A 89 -1.90 0.56 -0.46
N PHE A 90 -2.12 1.84 -0.25
CA PHE A 90 -1.16 2.78 0.29
C PHE A 90 -1.84 3.51 1.42
N TYR A 91 -1.24 3.56 2.59
CA TYR A 91 -1.81 4.33 3.68
C TYR A 91 -0.74 5.04 4.50
N ILE A 92 -1.14 6.16 5.08
CA ILE A 92 -0.36 6.90 6.06
C ILE A 92 -1.23 7.25 7.24
N SER A 93 -0.68 7.07 8.44
CA SER A 93 -1.30 7.49 9.71
C SER A 93 -0.42 8.54 10.36
N CYS A 94 -0.97 9.69 10.66
CA CYS A 94 -0.31 10.79 11.37
C CYS A 94 -1.15 11.25 12.56
N ILE A 95 -0.54 11.93 13.52
CA ILE A 95 -1.31 12.60 14.57
C ILE A 95 -2.15 13.74 13.96
N ASP A 96 -3.25 14.08 14.61
CA ASP A 96 -4.09 15.20 14.20
C ASP A 96 -3.35 16.52 14.42
N ASP A 97 -3.44 17.47 13.48
CA ASP A 97 -2.73 18.76 13.45
C ASP A 97 -2.81 19.52 14.77
N LYS A 98 -3.93 19.40 15.50
CA LYS A 98 -4.12 20.05 16.81
C LYS A 98 -3.18 19.53 17.92
N TYR A 99 -2.49 18.41 17.70
CA TYR A 99 -1.49 17.86 18.62
C TYR A 99 -0.05 18.16 18.16
N ALA A 100 0.13 18.77 16.99
CA ALA A 100 1.42 19.23 16.53
C ALA A 100 1.88 20.46 17.34
N LEU A 101 3.19 20.56 17.60
CA LEU A 101 3.75 21.61 18.49
C LEU A 101 3.57 23.03 17.92
N ASN A 102 3.70 23.17 16.60
CA ASN A 102 3.67 24.47 15.91
C ASN A 102 2.50 24.58 14.92
N ASN A 103 1.42 23.85 15.14
CA ASN A 103 0.27 23.76 14.23
C ASN A 103 0.69 23.37 12.79
N GLU A 104 1.67 22.48 12.65
CA GLU A 104 2.06 21.94 11.34
C GLU A 104 0.85 21.25 10.68
N PRO A 105 0.66 21.44 9.37
CA PRO A 105 -0.46 20.84 8.61
C PRO A 105 -0.18 19.37 8.27
N LEU A 106 -0.07 18.51 9.29
CA LEU A 106 0.35 17.11 9.15
C LEU A 106 -0.59 16.29 8.27
N PHE A 107 -1.89 16.59 8.31
CA PHE A 107 -2.86 15.96 7.44
C PHE A 107 -2.58 16.25 5.96
N LEU A 108 -2.36 17.53 5.62
CA LEU A 108 -2.04 17.94 4.26
C LEU A 108 -0.68 17.42 3.81
N ASP A 109 0.31 17.44 4.68
CA ASP A 109 1.64 16.90 4.42
C ASP A 109 1.57 15.38 4.16
N SER A 110 0.75 14.66 4.91
CA SER A 110 0.50 13.22 4.72
C SER A 110 -0.17 12.94 3.37
N LEU A 111 -1.15 13.76 3.00
CA LEU A 111 -1.83 13.65 1.71
C LEU A 111 -0.87 13.91 0.54
N ASN A 112 -0.05 14.96 0.64
CA ASN A 112 0.95 15.29 -0.37
C ASN A 112 2.03 14.20 -0.48
N PHE A 113 2.48 13.66 0.65
CA PHE A 113 3.43 12.54 0.65
C PHE A 113 2.84 11.32 -0.06
N LEU A 114 1.61 10.94 0.26
CA LEU A 114 0.95 9.80 -0.38
C LEU A 114 0.76 10.01 -1.89
N TYR A 115 0.42 11.25 -2.27
CA TYR A 115 0.36 11.65 -3.68
C TYR A 115 1.72 11.51 -4.37
N ASP A 116 2.80 12.00 -3.75
CA ASP A 116 4.15 11.88 -4.31
C ASP A 116 4.58 10.41 -4.49
N VAL A 117 4.28 9.54 -3.53
CA VAL A 117 4.56 8.10 -3.63
C VAL A 117 3.87 7.46 -4.84
N ILE A 118 2.61 7.81 -5.08
CA ILE A 118 1.80 7.17 -6.13
C ILE A 118 2.07 7.78 -7.50
N TYR A 119 2.17 9.10 -7.60
CA TYR A 119 2.20 9.82 -8.88
C TYR A 119 3.56 10.41 -9.26
N SER A 120 4.49 10.47 -8.31
CA SER A 120 5.84 11.01 -8.52
C SER A 120 6.91 10.06 -7.94
N PRO A 121 6.89 8.76 -8.32
CA PRO A 121 7.86 7.80 -7.81
C PRO A 121 9.28 8.14 -8.25
N LYS A 122 10.27 7.57 -7.56
CA LYS A 122 11.64 7.59 -8.02
C LYS A 122 11.77 6.80 -9.33
N LEU A 123 12.21 7.48 -10.38
CA LEU A 123 12.50 6.87 -11.68
C LEU A 123 13.94 7.16 -12.08
N VAL A 124 14.54 6.21 -12.78
CA VAL A 124 15.85 6.35 -13.43
C VAL A 124 15.62 6.25 -14.94
N ASN A 125 15.91 7.32 -15.68
CA ASN A 125 15.65 7.41 -17.12
C ASN A 125 14.17 7.11 -17.52
N GLY A 126 13.22 7.48 -16.65
CA GLY A 126 11.78 7.30 -16.92
C GLY A 126 11.24 5.89 -16.60
N ILE A 127 12.05 4.99 -16.06
CA ILE A 127 11.67 3.65 -15.63
C ILE A 127 11.96 3.45 -14.13
N PHE A 128 11.34 2.45 -13.51
CA PHE A 128 11.68 2.08 -12.15
C PHE A 128 13.15 1.67 -12.03
N ASP A 129 13.78 2.02 -10.91
CA ASP A 129 15.15 1.64 -10.60
C ASP A 129 15.27 0.10 -10.62
N GLU A 130 16.09 -0.43 -11.53
CA GLU A 130 16.23 -1.88 -11.76
C GLU A 130 16.77 -2.60 -10.52
N GLU A 131 17.62 -1.95 -9.74
CA GLU A 131 18.14 -2.52 -8.50
C GLU A 131 17.00 -2.70 -7.50
N TYR A 132 16.15 -1.70 -7.31
CA TYR A 132 15.00 -1.79 -6.41
C TYR A 132 14.00 -2.84 -6.87
N VAL A 133 13.70 -2.88 -8.17
CA VAL A 133 12.82 -3.91 -8.73
C VAL A 133 13.39 -5.32 -8.50
N SER A 134 14.69 -5.52 -8.70
CA SER A 134 15.35 -6.80 -8.48
C SER A 134 15.31 -7.23 -7.01
N GLN A 135 15.60 -6.31 -6.09
CA GLN A 135 15.54 -6.56 -4.65
C GLN A 135 14.11 -6.93 -4.20
N GLU A 136 13.09 -6.20 -4.67
CA GLU A 136 11.70 -6.51 -4.30
C GLU A 136 11.21 -7.83 -4.91
N LYS A 137 11.67 -8.18 -6.12
CA LYS A 137 11.40 -9.51 -6.70
C LYS A 137 11.97 -10.62 -5.85
N GLU A 138 13.22 -10.48 -5.37
CA GLU A 138 13.83 -11.50 -4.51
C GLU A 138 13.12 -11.57 -3.15
N THR A 139 12.83 -10.41 -2.53
CA THR A 139 12.07 -10.35 -1.27
C THR A 139 10.71 -11.05 -1.42
N LEU A 140 9.98 -10.78 -2.50
CA LEU A 140 8.69 -11.43 -2.76
C LEU A 140 8.85 -12.95 -3.00
N ARG A 141 9.89 -13.37 -3.72
CA ARG A 141 10.21 -14.78 -3.94
C ARG A 141 10.46 -15.51 -2.62
N GLU A 142 11.29 -14.94 -1.75
CA GLU A 142 11.56 -15.51 -0.43
C GLU A 142 10.31 -15.55 0.46
N LEU A 143 9.48 -14.52 0.41
CA LEU A 143 8.20 -14.47 1.12
C LEU A 143 7.26 -15.61 0.66
N ILE A 144 7.18 -15.84 -0.64
CA ILE A 144 6.36 -16.93 -1.21
C ILE A 144 6.90 -18.29 -0.77
N LYS A 145 8.22 -18.53 -0.87
CA LYS A 145 8.85 -19.77 -0.43
C LYS A 145 8.69 -20.02 1.07
N SER A 146 8.81 -18.97 1.88
CA SER A 146 8.74 -19.07 3.34
C SER A 146 7.36 -19.49 3.87
N LYS A 147 6.30 -19.34 3.07
CA LYS A 147 4.94 -19.74 3.48
C LYS A 147 4.84 -21.21 3.91
N ILE A 148 5.63 -22.10 3.30
CA ILE A 148 5.65 -23.54 3.65
C ILE A 148 6.15 -23.80 5.07
N ASN A 149 6.91 -22.87 5.64
CA ASN A 149 7.48 -23.00 6.99
C ASN A 149 6.39 -22.90 8.08
N ASN A 150 5.30 -22.16 7.82
CA ASN A 150 4.13 -22.14 8.69
C ASN A 150 3.08 -23.11 8.14
N LYS A 151 3.06 -24.34 8.68
CA LYS A 151 2.20 -25.42 8.18
C LYS A 151 0.70 -25.09 8.23
N ALA A 152 0.24 -24.40 9.27
CA ALA A 152 -1.16 -24.01 9.41
C ALA A 152 -1.56 -22.97 8.36
N VAL A 153 -0.74 -21.93 8.18
CA VAL A 153 -0.96 -20.91 7.15
C VAL A 153 -0.88 -21.53 5.75
N TYR A 154 0.11 -22.40 5.50
CA TYR A 154 0.25 -23.09 4.22
C TYR A 154 -0.95 -23.98 3.91
N ALA A 155 -1.42 -24.78 4.89
CA ALA A 155 -2.60 -25.62 4.73
C ALA A 155 -3.85 -24.80 4.39
N ASN A 156 -4.04 -23.66 5.06
CA ASN A 156 -5.15 -22.74 4.74
C ASN A 156 -5.07 -22.22 3.31
N TYR A 157 -3.89 -21.76 2.85
CA TYR A 157 -3.72 -21.35 1.46
C TYR A 157 -4.04 -22.46 0.47
N ARG A 158 -3.56 -23.69 0.72
CA ARG A 158 -3.83 -24.83 -0.14
C ARG A 158 -5.30 -25.23 -0.14
N ALA A 159 -5.97 -25.17 1.00
CA ALA A 159 -7.40 -25.42 1.09
C ALA A 159 -8.20 -24.40 0.25
N LEU A 160 -7.89 -23.11 0.34
CA LEU A 160 -8.53 -22.08 -0.46
C LEU A 160 -8.26 -22.24 -1.96
N GLU A 161 -7.04 -22.60 -2.36
CA GLU A 161 -6.72 -22.89 -3.77
C GLU A 161 -7.56 -24.05 -4.32
N VAL A 162 -7.74 -25.11 -3.53
CA VAL A 162 -8.55 -26.29 -3.95
C VAL A 162 -10.04 -25.95 -3.96
N MET A 163 -10.53 -25.27 -2.93
CA MET A 163 -11.95 -24.89 -2.82
C MET A 163 -12.38 -23.93 -3.91
N PHE A 164 -11.51 -23.02 -4.32
CA PHE A 164 -11.78 -21.96 -5.29
C PHE A 164 -10.99 -22.13 -6.59
N LYS A 165 -10.66 -23.36 -6.99
CA LYS A 165 -9.82 -23.64 -8.17
C LYS A 165 -10.35 -23.02 -9.48
N ASP A 166 -11.67 -22.91 -9.60
CA ASP A 166 -12.39 -22.40 -10.77
C ASP A 166 -12.86 -20.94 -10.58
N ALA A 167 -12.46 -20.29 -9.48
CA ALA A 167 -12.82 -18.92 -9.18
C ALA A 167 -11.57 -18.02 -9.00
N PRO A 168 -11.67 -16.72 -9.31
CA PRO A 168 -10.55 -15.79 -9.16
C PRO A 168 -9.96 -15.78 -7.74
N TYR A 169 -10.80 -15.98 -6.71
CA TYR A 169 -10.36 -16.03 -5.32
C TYR A 169 -9.32 -17.12 -5.03
N GLY A 170 -9.31 -18.22 -5.79
CA GLY A 170 -8.29 -19.28 -5.68
C GLY A 170 -6.91 -18.91 -6.22
N ILE A 171 -6.77 -17.78 -6.93
CA ILE A 171 -5.49 -17.35 -7.48
C ILE A 171 -4.62 -16.73 -6.39
N TYR A 172 -3.38 -17.21 -6.25
CA TYR A 172 -2.37 -16.71 -5.32
C TYR A 172 -1.12 -16.22 -6.03
N LYS A 173 -0.28 -15.43 -5.33
CA LYS A 173 1.04 -14.98 -5.83
C LYS A 173 1.98 -16.19 -5.96
N TYR A 174 2.69 -16.28 -7.10
CA TYR A 174 3.64 -17.33 -7.44
C TYR A 174 5.00 -16.75 -7.82
#